data_f55ec7199ec76448a9b45f0380d6b947
#
_entry.id   f55ec7199ec76448a9b45f0380d6b947
#
_cell.length_a   1.000
_cell.length_b   1.000
_cell.length_c   1.000
_cell.angle_alpha   90.00
_cell.angle_beta   90.00
_cell.angle_gamma   90.00
#
_symmetry.space_group_name_H-M   'P 1'
#
loop_
_entity.id
_entity.type
_entity.pdbx_description
1 polymer ?
#
loop_
_entity_poly.entity_id
_entity_poly.type
_entity_poly.pdbx_seq_one_letter_code
_entity_poly.pdbx_strand_id
1 'polypeptide(L)'
;MDSELGVVQPVQEIAAILKAYPHCHLHVDATQAVGKIPVSFEGVDTMSLTAHKFYGLNGIGLLIKRRNLALEPLIHGGESTTIYRSGTPTVALASSLACALDLAVIDLPNRVDHVAKLNAELRAALSTYPL
;
A
#
# COMPACT_ATOMS: atom_id res chain seq x y z
N MET A 1 6.59 -3.94 1.55
CA MET A 1 6.80 -5.15 2.39
C MET A 1 6.48 -6.37 1.55
N ASP A 2 7.35 -7.35 1.59
CA ASP A 2 7.13 -8.63 0.91
C ASP A 2 6.13 -9.51 1.67
N SER A 3 5.33 -10.32 0.95
CA SER A 3 4.24 -11.11 1.55
C SER A 3 4.68 -12.45 2.12
N GLU A 4 5.82 -12.97 1.69
CA GLU A 4 6.30 -14.31 2.08
C GLU A 4 7.40 -14.22 3.14
N LEU A 5 8.39 -13.38 2.89
CA LEU A 5 9.54 -13.22 3.78
C LEU A 5 9.36 -12.12 4.84
N GLY A 6 8.36 -11.27 4.69
CA GLY A 6 8.11 -10.13 5.58
C GLY A 6 9.14 -9.00 5.48
N VAL A 7 10.02 -9.03 4.48
CA VAL A 7 11.08 -8.02 4.30
C VAL A 7 10.45 -6.66 4.00
N VAL A 8 10.85 -5.64 4.75
CA VAL A 8 10.46 -4.25 4.53
C VAL A 8 11.57 -3.56 3.73
N GLN A 9 11.23 -3.07 2.53
CA GLN A 9 12.19 -2.35 1.68
C GLN A 9 12.42 -0.94 2.24
N PRO A 10 13.66 -0.41 2.18
CA PRO A 10 14.02 0.91 2.68
C PRO A 10 13.61 2.01 1.68
N VAL A 11 12.29 2.21 1.53
CA VAL A 11 11.71 3.08 0.48
C VAL A 11 12.20 4.53 0.60
N GLN A 12 12.37 5.04 1.82
CA GLN A 12 12.79 6.43 2.02
C GLN A 12 14.26 6.65 1.64
N GLU A 13 15.12 5.68 1.92
CA GLU A 13 16.53 5.70 1.49
C GLU A 13 16.65 5.59 -0.03
N ILE A 14 15.85 4.73 -0.66
CA ILE A 14 15.76 4.63 -2.12
C ILE A 14 15.28 5.96 -2.71
N ALA A 15 14.23 6.56 -2.16
CA ALA A 15 13.71 7.85 -2.60
C ALA A 15 14.77 8.97 -2.46
N ALA A 16 15.57 8.95 -1.40
CA ALA A 16 16.66 9.90 -1.20
C ALA A 16 17.75 9.78 -2.27
N ILE A 17 18.13 8.55 -2.63
CA ILE A 17 19.10 8.29 -3.69
C ILE A 17 18.57 8.77 -5.04
N LEU A 18 17.29 8.49 -5.33
CA LEU A 18 16.66 8.83 -6.62
C LEU A 18 16.52 10.35 -6.85
N LYS A 19 16.64 11.19 -5.83
CA LYS A 19 16.72 12.65 -6.01
C LYS A 19 17.85 13.10 -6.96
N ALA A 20 18.93 12.33 -7.04
CA ALA A 20 20.04 12.59 -7.96
C ALA A 20 19.75 12.13 -9.41
N TYR A 21 18.64 11.47 -9.65
CA TYR A 21 18.28 10.87 -10.94
C TYR A 21 16.92 11.36 -11.42
N PRO A 22 16.82 12.59 -11.98
CA PRO A 22 15.54 13.26 -12.27
C PRO A 22 14.67 12.57 -13.31
N HIS A 23 15.22 11.62 -14.07
CA HIS A 23 14.50 10.82 -15.04
C HIS A 23 14.06 9.44 -14.50
N CYS A 24 14.40 9.12 -13.26
CA CYS A 24 13.94 7.92 -12.60
C CYS A 24 12.58 8.15 -11.94
N HIS A 25 11.70 7.16 -12.08
CA HIS A 25 10.37 7.14 -11.51
C HIS A 25 10.29 6.08 -10.40
N LEU A 26 9.92 6.49 -9.20
CA LEU A 26 9.74 5.57 -8.07
C LEU A 26 8.27 5.17 -7.95
N HIS A 27 7.99 3.93 -8.32
CA HIS A 27 6.71 3.28 -8.00
C HIS A 27 6.87 2.36 -6.80
N VAL A 28 5.94 2.41 -5.86
CA VAL A 28 5.91 1.54 -4.69
C VAL A 28 4.61 0.76 -4.66
N ASP A 29 4.69 -0.56 -4.69
CA ASP A 29 3.56 -1.40 -4.31
C ASP A 29 3.50 -1.52 -2.78
N ALA A 30 2.54 -0.81 -2.19
CA ALA A 30 2.31 -0.78 -0.75
C ALA A 30 1.22 -1.77 -0.29
N THR A 31 0.77 -2.66 -1.17
CA THR A 31 -0.33 -3.60 -0.94
C THR A 31 -0.16 -4.41 0.35
N GLN A 32 1.04 -4.87 0.66
CA GLN A 32 1.30 -5.63 1.87
C GLN A 32 1.75 -4.78 3.06
N ALA A 33 1.95 -3.47 2.89
CA ALA A 33 2.42 -2.56 3.94
C ALA A 33 1.28 -1.81 4.63
N VAL A 34 0.31 -1.31 3.85
CA VAL A 34 -0.83 -0.53 4.37
C VAL A 34 -1.61 -1.32 5.41
N GLY A 35 -1.88 -0.69 6.56
CA GLY A 35 -2.57 -1.28 7.70
C GLY A 35 -1.75 -2.28 8.52
N LYS A 36 -0.44 -2.47 8.21
CA LYS A 36 0.48 -3.36 8.95
C LYS A 36 1.72 -2.64 9.46
N ILE A 37 2.23 -1.67 8.70
CA ILE A 37 3.34 -0.81 9.08
C ILE A 37 3.03 0.63 8.66
N PRO A 38 3.69 1.65 9.24
CA PRO A 38 3.59 3.03 8.75
C PRO A 38 4.05 3.12 7.29
N VAL A 39 3.26 3.81 6.47
CA VAL A 39 3.55 4.04 5.04
C VAL A 39 3.56 5.53 4.77
N SER A 40 4.58 6.02 4.06
CA SER A 40 4.69 7.40 3.61
C SER A 40 4.76 7.48 2.08
N PHE A 41 4.10 8.48 1.51
CA PHE A 41 4.19 8.81 0.09
C PHE A 41 5.30 9.84 -0.20
N GLU A 42 6.04 10.27 0.82
CA GLU A 42 7.13 11.24 0.65
C GLU A 42 8.24 10.65 -0.23
N GLY A 43 8.68 11.41 -1.23
CA GLY A 43 9.71 10.97 -2.18
C GLY A 43 9.26 9.91 -3.20
N VAL A 44 8.02 9.43 -3.14
CA VAL A 44 7.45 8.44 -4.06
C VAL A 44 6.68 9.16 -5.17
N ASP A 45 6.72 8.67 -6.40
CA ASP A 45 6.01 9.25 -7.54
C ASP A 45 4.63 8.61 -7.74
N THR A 46 4.57 7.28 -7.62
CA THR A 46 3.31 6.53 -7.64
C THR A 46 3.32 5.42 -6.59
N MET A 47 2.13 5.12 -6.05
CA MET A 47 1.96 4.04 -5.08
C MET A 47 0.67 3.28 -5.37
N SER A 48 0.74 1.95 -5.38
CA SER A 48 -0.43 1.08 -5.52
C SER A 48 -0.76 0.37 -4.21
N LEU A 49 -2.04 0.12 -4.01
CA LEU A 49 -2.55 -0.68 -2.89
C LEU A 49 -3.92 -1.29 -3.23
N THR A 50 -4.35 -2.28 -2.47
CA THR A 50 -5.65 -2.95 -2.66
C THR A 50 -6.38 -3.17 -1.35
N ALA A 51 -7.70 -2.94 -1.35
CA ALA A 51 -8.53 -2.90 -0.15
C ALA A 51 -8.54 -4.22 0.64
N HIS A 52 -8.60 -5.37 -0.03
CA HIS A 52 -8.71 -6.68 0.63
C HIS A 52 -7.47 -7.09 1.45
N LYS A 53 -6.36 -6.37 1.35
CA LYS A 53 -5.15 -6.60 2.16
C LYS A 53 -5.15 -5.84 3.49
N PHE A 54 -6.11 -4.93 3.68
CA PHE A 54 -6.37 -4.22 4.94
C PHE A 54 -7.86 -4.23 5.31
N TYR A 55 -8.49 -5.40 5.11
CA TYR A 55 -9.86 -5.74 5.55
C TYR A 55 -10.99 -5.03 4.80
N GLY A 56 -10.71 -4.40 3.66
CA GLY A 56 -11.72 -3.88 2.75
C GLY A 56 -12.27 -4.96 1.80
N LEU A 57 -13.25 -4.58 0.98
CA LEU A 57 -13.84 -5.48 0.00
C LEU A 57 -12.86 -5.82 -1.13
N ASN A 58 -12.99 -7.03 -1.67
CA ASN A 58 -12.26 -7.43 -2.88
C ASN A 58 -12.81 -6.71 -4.14
N GLY A 59 -12.00 -6.62 -5.18
CA GLY A 59 -12.39 -6.07 -6.48
C GLY A 59 -12.07 -4.59 -6.68
N ILE A 60 -11.37 -3.94 -5.73
CA ILE A 60 -10.92 -2.56 -5.87
C ILE A 60 -9.47 -2.39 -5.43
N GLY A 61 -8.72 -1.61 -6.20
CA GLY A 61 -7.41 -1.10 -5.87
C GLY A 61 -7.34 0.42 -6.01
N LEU A 62 -6.28 1.01 -5.51
CA LEU A 62 -6.01 2.43 -5.57
C LEU A 62 -4.61 2.65 -6.14
N LEU A 63 -4.50 3.59 -7.07
CA LEU A 63 -3.23 4.17 -7.52
C LEU A 63 -3.17 5.63 -7.04
N ILE A 64 -2.21 5.93 -6.20
CA ILE A 64 -1.85 7.28 -5.79
C ILE A 64 -0.74 7.75 -6.72
N LYS A 65 -0.83 8.98 -7.21
CA LYS A 65 0.20 9.59 -8.06
C LYS A 65 0.45 11.04 -7.68
N ARG A 66 1.64 11.55 -7.95
CA ARG A 66 1.90 12.99 -7.88
C ARG A 66 1.06 13.72 -8.93
N ARG A 67 0.56 14.90 -8.57
CA ARG A 67 -0.33 15.69 -9.45
C ARG A 67 0.31 16.01 -10.80
N ASN A 68 1.58 16.35 -10.79
CA ASN A 68 2.35 16.76 -11.98
C ASN A 68 2.86 15.60 -12.84
N LEU A 69 2.63 14.34 -12.41
CA LEU A 69 3.04 13.18 -13.17
C LEU A 69 2.03 12.91 -14.28
N ALA A 70 2.48 12.82 -15.52
CA ALA A 70 1.67 12.36 -16.63
C ALA A 70 1.53 10.82 -16.58
N LEU A 71 0.33 10.34 -16.77
CA LEU A 71 0.04 8.91 -16.97
C LEU A 71 -0.85 8.77 -18.19
N GLU A 72 -0.47 7.85 -19.07
CA GLU A 72 -1.32 7.46 -20.19
C GLU A 72 -2.25 6.33 -19.78
N PRO A 73 -3.54 6.40 -20.14
CA PRO A 73 -4.49 5.34 -19.83
C PRO A 73 -4.17 4.06 -20.63
N LEU A 74 -4.22 2.91 -19.97
CA LEU A 74 -4.14 1.60 -20.63
C LEU A 74 -5.52 1.13 -21.14
N ILE A 75 -6.59 1.65 -20.55
CA ILE A 75 -7.97 1.29 -20.89
C ILE A 75 -8.64 2.52 -21.51
N HIS A 76 -8.88 2.43 -22.81
CA HIS A 76 -9.53 3.47 -23.60
C HIS A 76 -11.01 3.14 -23.79
N GLY A 77 -11.83 4.16 -24.08
CA GLY A 77 -13.26 4.03 -24.33
C GLY A 77 -13.97 5.38 -24.28
N GLY A 78 -15.27 5.36 -23.98
CA GLY A 78 -16.06 6.58 -23.85
C GLY A 78 -15.58 7.51 -22.76
N GLU A 79 -16.03 8.77 -22.78
CA GLU A 79 -15.73 9.76 -21.75
C GLU A 79 -16.11 9.26 -20.36
N SER A 80 -15.23 9.50 -19.39
CA SER A 80 -15.40 9.10 -18.01
C SER A 80 -15.13 10.28 -17.08
N THR A 81 -15.36 10.09 -15.81
CA THR A 81 -15.04 11.06 -14.75
C THR A 81 -13.54 11.29 -14.57
N THR A 82 -12.70 10.49 -15.21
CA THR A 82 -11.24 10.57 -15.15
C THR A 82 -10.62 10.30 -16.52
N ILE A 83 -9.51 10.99 -16.81
CA ILE A 83 -8.70 10.78 -18.02
C ILE A 83 -7.82 9.52 -17.93
N TYR A 84 -7.71 8.88 -16.78
CA TYR A 84 -6.76 7.78 -16.52
C TYR A 84 -7.32 6.40 -16.86
N ARG A 85 -8.64 6.27 -17.00
CA ARG A 85 -9.31 5.05 -17.44
C ARG A 85 -10.75 5.34 -17.87
N SER A 86 -11.25 4.62 -18.83
CA SER A 86 -12.67 4.60 -19.17
C SER A 86 -13.46 3.62 -18.29
N GLY A 87 -14.77 3.69 -18.35
CA GLY A 87 -15.72 2.84 -17.61
C GLY A 87 -16.25 3.49 -16.34
N THR A 88 -17.47 3.15 -15.97
CA THR A 88 -18.17 3.70 -14.82
C THR A 88 -17.46 3.31 -13.52
N PRO A 89 -17.15 4.27 -12.64
CA PRO A 89 -16.56 3.97 -11.33
C PRO A 89 -17.53 3.21 -10.44
N THR A 90 -17.03 2.22 -9.71
CA THR A 90 -17.81 1.48 -8.70
C THR A 90 -17.76 2.23 -7.38
N VAL A 91 -18.66 3.20 -7.20
CA VAL A 91 -18.67 4.11 -6.03
C VAL A 91 -18.78 3.36 -4.72
N ALA A 92 -19.59 2.30 -4.65
CA ALA A 92 -19.74 1.49 -3.44
C ALA A 92 -18.41 0.85 -3.00
N LEU A 93 -17.62 0.30 -3.94
CA LEU A 93 -16.31 -0.26 -3.63
C LEU A 93 -15.31 0.85 -3.25
N ALA A 94 -15.37 2.02 -3.90
CA ALA A 94 -14.51 3.14 -3.55
C ALA A 94 -14.79 3.64 -2.13
N SER A 95 -16.04 3.76 -1.74
CA SER A 95 -16.45 4.12 -0.36
C SER A 95 -16.00 3.07 0.66
N SER A 96 -16.13 1.78 0.32
CA SER A 96 -15.65 0.69 1.18
C SER A 96 -14.12 0.74 1.35
N LEU A 97 -13.37 1.02 0.28
CA LEU A 97 -11.91 1.17 0.34
C LEU A 97 -11.51 2.35 1.24
N ALA A 98 -12.17 3.50 1.11
CA ALA A 98 -11.90 4.68 1.92
C ALA A 98 -12.14 4.38 3.42
N CYS A 99 -13.28 3.78 3.76
CA CYS A 99 -13.61 3.39 5.13
C CYS A 99 -12.59 2.39 5.70
N ALA A 100 -12.21 1.36 4.92
CA ALA A 100 -11.23 0.37 5.35
C ALA A 100 -9.84 0.99 5.56
N LEU A 101 -9.45 1.95 4.71
CA LEU A 101 -8.18 2.66 4.83
C LEU A 101 -8.14 3.53 6.09
N ASP A 102 -9.19 4.29 6.37
CA ASP A 102 -9.31 5.11 7.57
C ASP A 102 -9.18 4.26 8.83
N LEU A 103 -9.92 3.16 8.92
CA LEU A 103 -9.85 2.22 10.04
C LEU A 103 -8.47 1.57 10.16
N ALA A 104 -7.85 1.21 9.04
CA ALA A 104 -6.53 0.60 9.02
C ALA A 104 -5.44 1.54 9.55
N VAL A 105 -5.56 2.85 9.26
CA VAL A 105 -4.62 3.88 9.72
C VAL A 105 -4.84 4.22 11.19
N ILE A 106 -6.10 4.43 11.59
CA ILE A 106 -6.46 4.79 12.97
C ILE A 106 -6.06 3.69 13.97
N ASP A 107 -6.31 2.44 13.62
CA ASP A 107 -6.07 1.29 14.51
C ASP A 107 -4.67 0.67 14.34
N LEU A 108 -3.82 1.24 13.50
CA LEU A 108 -2.48 0.70 13.22
C LEU A 108 -1.63 0.47 14.47
N PRO A 109 -1.54 1.40 15.46
CA PRO A 109 -0.74 1.16 16.66
C PRO A 109 -1.20 -0.07 17.45
N ASN A 110 -2.52 -0.24 17.64
CA ASN A 110 -3.07 -1.38 18.37
C ASN A 110 -2.78 -2.72 17.66
N ARG A 111 -2.88 -2.74 16.34
CA ARG A 111 -2.60 -3.93 15.53
C ARG A 111 -1.14 -4.32 15.59
N VAL A 112 -0.23 -3.35 15.47
CA VAL A 112 1.22 -3.58 15.58
C VAL A 112 1.56 -4.15 16.95
N ASP A 113 1.02 -3.58 18.01
CA ASP A 113 1.24 -4.02 19.40
C ASP A 113 0.73 -5.45 19.63
N HIS A 114 -0.48 -5.74 19.14
CA HIS A 114 -1.06 -7.07 19.25
C HIS A 114 -0.23 -8.14 18.53
N VAL A 115 0.16 -7.88 17.28
CA VAL A 115 0.99 -8.81 16.50
C VAL A 115 2.38 -8.98 17.12
N ALA A 116 2.97 -7.91 17.66
CA ALA A 116 4.26 -7.99 18.34
C ALA A 116 4.20 -8.90 19.58
N LYS A 117 3.13 -8.82 20.38
CA LYS A 117 2.91 -9.71 21.52
C LYS A 117 2.80 -11.18 21.11
N LEU A 118 1.94 -11.48 20.12
CA LEU A 118 1.79 -12.83 19.59
C LEU A 118 3.10 -13.39 19.02
N ASN A 119 3.88 -12.57 18.32
CA ASN A 119 5.18 -12.97 17.79
C ASN A 119 6.17 -13.30 18.93
N ALA A 120 6.19 -12.47 19.98
CA ALA A 120 7.03 -12.73 21.14
C ALA A 120 6.68 -14.06 21.85
N GLU A 121 5.39 -14.32 22.05
CA GLU A 121 4.89 -15.57 22.63
C GLU A 121 5.27 -16.78 21.77
N LEU A 122 5.07 -16.71 20.45
CA LEU A 122 5.44 -17.77 19.52
C LEU A 122 6.95 -18.04 19.55
N ARG A 123 7.77 -17.00 19.49
CA ARG A 123 9.25 -17.13 19.56
C ARG A 123 9.70 -17.76 20.87
N ALA A 124 9.10 -17.36 21.99
CA ALA A 124 9.39 -17.94 23.28
C ALA A 124 9.03 -19.43 23.33
N ALA A 125 7.88 -19.82 22.80
CA ALA A 125 7.47 -21.21 22.71
C ALA A 125 8.39 -22.06 21.81
N LEU A 126 8.84 -21.50 20.68
CA LEU A 126 9.71 -22.20 19.72
C LEU A 126 11.17 -22.26 20.18
N SER A 127 11.62 -21.39 21.07
CA SER A 127 13.02 -21.34 21.55
C SER A 127 13.44 -22.62 22.30
N THR A 128 12.49 -23.45 22.72
CA THR A 128 12.77 -24.75 23.38
C THR A 128 13.10 -25.87 22.38
N TYR A 129 12.89 -25.64 21.08
CA TYR A 129 13.20 -26.61 20.03
C TYR A 129 14.54 -26.25 19.37
N PRO A 130 15.45 -27.22 19.18
CA PRO A 130 16.67 -27.00 18.42
C PRO A 130 16.28 -26.75 16.92
N LEU A 131 16.68 -25.60 16.39
CA LEU A 131 16.58 -25.26 14.97
C LEU A 131 17.90 -25.57 14.27
#